data_65c094ec829edd04f22a6953d30ae889
#
_entry.id   65c094ec829edd04f22a6953d30ae889
#
_cell.length_a   1.000
_cell.length_b   1.000
_cell.length_c   1.000
_cell.angle_alpha   90.00
_cell.angle_beta   90.00
_cell.angle_gamma   90.00
#
_symmetry.space_group_name_H-M   'P 1'
#
loop_
_entity.id
_entity.type
_entity.pdbx_description
1 polymer ?
#
loop_
_entity_poly.entity_id
_entity_poly.type
_entity_poly.pdbx_seq_one_letter_code
_entity_poly.pdbx_strand_id
1 'polypeptide(L)'
;MKLTDAKRDYFRKLSKEEGYRSRSAYKLAQLDKSYHILKAKSSVVDIGCAPGGWLQVAKGAASRGKVIGVDILNVAPIEGVTILKGDIEDTHTINLLIQTLNGKANTLLSDVSPTVSGIWNVDHAKQISLSEKSLIVATKVLVRGGNAILKVFEGELLNEFRKETEKHFSRVLLTKPPASRQQSSELYMVCLGFEYIR
;
A
#
# COMPACT_ATOMS: atom_id res chain seq x y z
N MET A 1 25.81 -1.48 -19.28
CA MET A 1 24.44 -1.44 -18.70
C MET A 1 24.52 -1.98 -17.28
N LYS A 2 24.17 -1.20 -16.25
CA LYS A 2 24.27 -1.66 -14.85
C LYS A 2 23.20 -2.70 -14.59
N LEU A 3 23.50 -3.74 -13.80
CA LEU A 3 22.54 -4.80 -13.40
C LEU A 3 21.20 -4.26 -12.84
N THR A 4 21.22 -3.07 -12.24
CA THR A 4 20.07 -2.34 -11.70
C THR A 4 19.13 -1.84 -12.80
N ASP A 5 19.66 -1.41 -13.95
CA ASP A 5 18.87 -0.92 -15.09
C ASP A 5 18.22 -2.11 -15.82
N ALA A 6 18.95 -3.22 -15.94
CA ALA A 6 18.42 -4.45 -16.51
C ALA A 6 17.22 -5.02 -15.72
N LYS A 7 17.27 -5.03 -14.37
CA LYS A 7 16.13 -5.44 -13.54
C LYS A 7 14.94 -4.49 -13.66
N ARG A 8 15.18 -3.18 -13.75
CA ARG A 8 14.12 -2.19 -13.93
C ARG A 8 13.39 -2.38 -15.26
N ASP A 9 14.16 -2.62 -16.32
CA ASP A 9 13.61 -2.83 -17.65
C ASP A 9 12.88 -4.17 -17.74
N TYR A 10 13.35 -5.21 -17.03
CA TYR A 10 12.69 -6.50 -16.94
C TYR A 10 11.25 -6.38 -16.37
N PHE A 11 11.07 -5.85 -15.15
CA PHE A 11 9.72 -5.72 -14.57
C PHE A 11 8.82 -4.74 -15.32
N ARG A 12 9.40 -3.73 -15.99
CA ARG A 12 8.64 -2.82 -16.84
C ARG A 12 8.16 -3.50 -18.12
N LYS A 13 8.99 -4.33 -18.73
CA LYS A 13 8.63 -5.13 -19.91
C LYS A 13 7.58 -6.16 -19.53
N LEU A 14 7.84 -6.93 -18.47
CA LEU A 14 6.95 -7.95 -17.98
C LEU A 14 5.57 -7.39 -17.60
N SER A 15 5.50 -6.21 -16.96
CA SER A 15 4.21 -5.59 -16.63
C SER A 15 3.37 -5.26 -17.87
N LYS A 16 4.02 -4.87 -18.97
CA LYS A 16 3.31 -4.64 -20.24
C LYS A 16 2.81 -5.94 -20.86
N GLU A 17 3.63 -6.99 -20.82
CA GLU A 17 3.30 -8.31 -21.38
C GLU A 17 2.16 -8.97 -20.59
N GLU A 18 2.13 -8.83 -19.26
CA GLU A 18 1.09 -9.40 -18.39
C GLU A 18 -0.12 -8.48 -18.17
N GLY A 19 -0.14 -7.29 -18.81
CA GLY A 19 -1.27 -6.35 -18.71
C GLY A 19 -1.37 -5.60 -17.40
N TYR A 20 -0.32 -5.57 -16.57
CA TYR A 20 -0.29 -4.74 -15.38
C TYR A 20 -0.06 -3.26 -15.72
N ARG A 21 -0.81 -2.37 -15.07
CA ARG A 21 -0.72 -0.92 -15.25
C ARG A 21 0.60 -0.32 -14.78
N SER A 22 1.29 -1.02 -13.90
CA SER A 22 2.60 -0.60 -13.39
C SER A 22 3.43 -1.79 -12.93
N ARG A 23 4.75 -1.64 -12.98
CA ARG A 23 5.67 -2.63 -12.41
C ARG A 23 5.55 -2.77 -10.89
N SER A 24 4.91 -1.80 -10.19
CA SER A 24 4.69 -1.90 -8.74
C SER A 24 3.79 -3.08 -8.38
N ALA A 25 2.97 -3.59 -9.31
CA ALA A 25 2.18 -4.81 -9.15
C ALA A 25 3.03 -5.99 -8.63
N TYR A 26 4.25 -6.14 -9.14
CA TYR A 26 5.13 -7.22 -8.69
C TYR A 26 5.62 -7.06 -7.26
N LYS A 27 5.70 -5.83 -6.74
CA LYS A 27 6.05 -5.60 -5.34
C LYS A 27 4.97 -6.19 -4.43
N LEU A 28 3.69 -5.87 -4.69
CA LEU A 28 2.58 -6.43 -3.93
C LEU A 28 2.49 -7.95 -4.10
N ALA A 29 2.61 -8.47 -5.32
CA ALA A 29 2.59 -9.91 -5.56
C ALA A 29 3.70 -10.66 -4.79
N GLN A 30 4.90 -10.09 -4.70
CA GLN A 30 6.01 -10.66 -3.94
C GLN A 30 5.79 -10.55 -2.43
N LEU A 31 5.23 -9.44 -1.95
CA LEU A 31 4.88 -9.26 -0.54
C LEU A 31 3.77 -10.25 -0.15
N ASP A 32 2.74 -10.39 -0.97
CA ASP A 32 1.65 -11.35 -0.70
C ASP A 32 2.13 -12.79 -0.73
N LYS A 33 3.00 -13.15 -1.68
CA LYS A 33 3.64 -14.48 -1.73
C LYS A 33 4.40 -14.81 -0.45
N SER A 34 5.04 -13.81 0.18
CA SER A 34 5.85 -14.00 1.38
C SER A 34 5.05 -13.98 2.67
N TYR A 35 3.97 -13.18 2.73
CA TYR A 35 3.26 -12.91 3.98
C TYR A 35 1.79 -13.37 3.98
N HIS A 36 1.25 -13.81 2.83
CA HIS A 36 -0.10 -14.35 2.67
C HIS A 36 -1.22 -13.48 3.25
N ILE A 37 -1.15 -12.18 2.96
CA ILE A 37 -2.06 -11.15 3.51
C ILE A 37 -3.34 -10.97 2.70
N LEU A 38 -3.34 -11.34 1.42
CA LEU A 38 -4.51 -11.32 0.56
C LEU A 38 -5.17 -12.70 0.52
N LYS A 39 -6.49 -12.73 0.73
CA LYS A 39 -7.28 -13.97 0.69
C LYS A 39 -8.51 -13.78 -0.18
N ALA A 40 -9.00 -14.83 -0.80
CA ALA A 40 -10.10 -14.79 -1.77
C ALA A 40 -11.36 -14.03 -1.30
N LYS A 41 -11.67 -14.07 -0.01
CA LYS A 41 -12.84 -13.38 0.58
C LYS A 41 -12.48 -12.07 1.29
N SER A 42 -11.21 -11.61 1.21
CA SER A 42 -10.78 -10.39 1.91
C SER A 42 -11.40 -9.14 1.30
N SER A 43 -11.85 -8.24 2.17
CA SER A 43 -12.08 -6.85 1.79
C SER A 43 -10.76 -6.08 1.88
N VAL A 44 -10.36 -5.44 0.78
CA VAL A 44 -9.07 -4.76 0.62
C VAL A 44 -9.29 -3.28 0.31
N VAL A 45 -8.56 -2.42 1.00
CA VAL A 45 -8.45 -0.98 0.73
C VAL A 45 -7.05 -0.69 0.23
N ASP A 46 -6.91 0.02 -0.90
CA ASP A 46 -5.63 0.43 -1.49
C ASP A 46 -5.56 1.96 -1.54
N ILE A 47 -4.66 2.55 -0.76
CA ILE A 47 -4.43 4.00 -0.65
C ILE A 47 -3.27 4.39 -1.56
N GLY A 48 -3.46 5.46 -2.37
CA GLY A 48 -2.50 5.84 -3.40
C GLY A 48 -2.49 4.83 -4.54
N CYS A 49 -3.68 4.42 -4.95
CA CYS A 49 -3.86 3.29 -5.85
C CYS A 49 -3.49 3.55 -7.32
N ALA A 50 -3.29 4.82 -7.75
CA ALA A 50 -2.92 5.14 -9.12
C ALA A 50 -1.55 4.54 -9.53
N PRO A 51 -1.44 4.00 -10.75
CA PRO A 51 -2.40 3.87 -11.83
C PRO A 51 -3.30 2.63 -11.76
N GLY A 52 -3.24 1.82 -10.68
CA GLY A 52 -4.08 0.65 -10.44
C GLY A 52 -3.35 -0.70 -10.48
N GLY A 53 -2.01 -0.72 -10.49
CA GLY A 53 -1.26 -1.98 -10.51
C GLY A 53 -1.48 -2.84 -9.26
N TRP A 54 -1.55 -2.22 -8.08
CA TRP A 54 -1.86 -2.93 -6.84
C TRP A 54 -3.31 -3.38 -6.77
N LEU A 55 -4.25 -2.57 -7.28
CA LEU A 55 -5.65 -2.95 -7.40
C LEU A 55 -5.85 -4.20 -8.26
N GLN A 56 -5.10 -4.34 -9.37
CA GLN A 56 -5.16 -5.53 -10.22
C GLN A 56 -4.73 -6.79 -9.45
N VAL A 57 -3.61 -6.72 -8.73
CA VAL A 57 -3.12 -7.83 -7.89
C VAL A 57 -4.11 -8.14 -6.76
N ALA A 58 -4.57 -7.10 -6.04
CA ALA A 58 -5.54 -7.26 -4.96
C ALA A 58 -6.84 -7.90 -5.45
N LYS A 59 -7.37 -7.48 -6.62
CA LYS A 59 -8.59 -8.06 -7.21
C LYS A 59 -8.40 -9.51 -7.63
N GLY A 60 -7.24 -9.86 -8.19
CA GLY A 60 -6.92 -11.25 -8.54
C GLY A 60 -6.89 -12.16 -7.31
N ALA A 61 -6.26 -11.72 -6.23
CA ALA A 61 -6.17 -12.48 -4.98
C ALA A 61 -7.47 -12.49 -4.18
N ALA A 62 -8.14 -11.33 -4.03
CA ALA A 62 -9.41 -11.16 -3.33
C ALA A 62 -10.61 -11.31 -4.27
N SER A 63 -10.63 -12.37 -5.07
CA SER A 63 -11.56 -12.60 -6.17
C SER A 63 -13.05 -12.60 -5.76
N ARG A 64 -13.36 -12.95 -4.51
CA ARG A 64 -14.70 -12.98 -3.91
C ARG A 64 -14.89 -11.91 -2.83
N GLY A 65 -13.90 -11.07 -2.63
CA GLY A 65 -13.91 -9.96 -1.69
C GLY A 65 -14.20 -8.62 -2.36
N LYS A 66 -14.30 -7.59 -1.53
CA LYS A 66 -14.45 -6.21 -1.98
C LYS A 66 -13.06 -5.57 -2.11
N VAL A 67 -12.79 -4.90 -3.23
CA VAL A 67 -11.55 -4.13 -3.43
C VAL A 67 -11.93 -2.68 -3.69
N ILE A 68 -11.39 -1.77 -2.88
CA ILE A 68 -11.63 -0.33 -2.97
C ILE A 68 -10.28 0.39 -3.06
N GLY A 69 -10.11 1.20 -4.10
CA GLY A 69 -8.97 2.10 -4.27
C GLY A 69 -9.33 3.54 -3.92
N VAL A 70 -8.38 4.28 -3.33
CA VAL A 70 -8.48 5.73 -3.08
C VAL A 70 -7.24 6.41 -3.63
N ASP A 71 -7.42 7.46 -4.45
CA ASP A 71 -6.31 8.27 -4.96
C ASP A 71 -6.79 9.70 -5.28
N ILE A 72 -5.87 10.66 -5.17
CA ILE A 72 -6.11 12.05 -5.62
C ILE A 72 -6.15 12.15 -7.16
N LEU A 73 -5.49 11.21 -7.84
CA LEU A 73 -5.46 11.13 -9.29
C LEU A 73 -6.64 10.33 -9.83
N ASN A 74 -6.98 10.57 -11.08
CA ASN A 74 -7.94 9.73 -11.78
C ASN A 74 -7.31 8.37 -12.10
N VAL A 75 -8.00 7.31 -11.73
CA VAL A 75 -7.60 5.92 -12.06
C VAL A 75 -8.62 5.33 -13.02
N ALA A 76 -8.15 4.77 -14.12
CA ALA A 76 -9.03 4.12 -15.08
C ALA A 76 -9.79 2.95 -14.40
N PRO A 77 -11.06 2.70 -14.74
CA PRO A 77 -11.86 1.65 -14.12
C PRO A 77 -11.20 0.26 -14.23
N ILE A 78 -11.38 -0.54 -13.19
CA ILE A 78 -11.01 -1.97 -13.15
C ILE A 78 -12.29 -2.73 -12.79
N GLU A 79 -12.59 -3.76 -13.55
CA GLU A 79 -13.79 -4.57 -13.32
C GLU A 79 -13.82 -5.18 -11.90
N GLY A 80 -14.93 -4.98 -11.21
CA GLY A 80 -15.14 -5.49 -9.85
C GLY A 80 -14.31 -4.77 -8.78
N VAL A 81 -13.79 -3.56 -9.07
CA VAL A 81 -13.08 -2.68 -8.13
C VAL A 81 -13.81 -1.35 -8.03
N THR A 82 -14.04 -0.88 -6.82
CA THR A 82 -14.55 0.47 -6.58
C THR A 82 -13.38 1.44 -6.43
N ILE A 83 -13.39 2.55 -7.16
CA ILE A 83 -12.33 3.55 -7.13
C ILE A 83 -12.93 4.87 -6.68
N LEU A 84 -12.42 5.42 -5.59
CA LEU A 84 -12.79 6.71 -5.04
C LEU A 84 -11.70 7.73 -5.36
N LYS A 85 -12.10 8.86 -5.92
CA LYS A 85 -11.20 10.00 -6.10
C LYS A 85 -11.29 10.88 -4.87
N GLY A 86 -10.17 11.06 -4.17
CA GLY A 86 -10.12 11.91 -2.98
C GLY A 86 -8.77 11.84 -2.27
N ASP A 87 -8.57 12.76 -1.35
CA ASP A 87 -7.41 12.82 -0.49
C ASP A 87 -7.71 12.14 0.84
N ILE A 88 -6.83 11.26 1.30
CA ILE A 88 -6.95 10.60 2.62
C ILE A 88 -6.76 11.55 3.80
N GLU A 89 -6.31 12.78 3.55
CA GLU A 89 -6.26 13.84 4.54
C GLU A 89 -7.64 14.50 4.74
N ASP A 90 -8.53 14.37 3.77
CA ASP A 90 -9.88 14.91 3.83
C ASP A 90 -10.84 13.96 4.54
N THR A 91 -11.46 14.47 5.59
CA THR A 91 -12.46 13.72 6.38
C THR A 91 -13.64 13.24 5.52
N HIS A 92 -14.04 14.00 4.51
CA HIS A 92 -15.10 13.59 3.59
C HIS A 92 -14.71 12.32 2.82
N THR A 93 -13.49 12.27 2.29
CA THR A 93 -12.94 11.09 1.60
C THR A 93 -12.91 9.86 2.50
N ILE A 94 -12.46 10.03 3.76
CA ILE A 94 -12.43 8.92 4.73
C ILE A 94 -13.85 8.43 5.04
N ASN A 95 -14.81 9.32 5.23
CA ASN A 95 -16.20 8.95 5.49
C ASN A 95 -16.82 8.22 4.30
N LEU A 96 -16.57 8.69 3.08
CA LEU A 96 -17.02 8.04 1.85
C LEU A 96 -16.40 6.64 1.71
N LEU A 97 -15.11 6.48 2.03
CA LEU A 97 -14.44 5.17 2.05
C LEU A 97 -15.13 4.21 3.04
N ILE A 98 -15.39 4.66 4.27
CA ILE A 98 -16.04 3.85 5.32
C ILE A 98 -17.46 3.45 4.88
N GLN A 99 -18.23 4.37 4.32
CA GLN A 99 -19.57 4.09 3.79
C GLN A 99 -19.53 3.08 2.63
N THR A 100 -18.60 3.27 1.68
CA THR A 100 -18.43 2.39 0.51
C THR A 100 -18.00 0.99 0.94
N LEU A 101 -17.12 0.91 1.94
CA LEU A 101 -16.67 -0.37 2.51
C LEU A 101 -17.84 -1.14 3.14
N ASN A 102 -18.79 -0.43 3.74
CA ASN A 102 -19.97 -1.02 4.41
C ASN A 102 -19.58 -2.21 5.30
N GLY A 103 -18.76 -1.92 6.29
CA GLY A 103 -18.15 -2.89 7.19
C GLY A 103 -16.69 -2.57 7.48
N LYS A 104 -15.85 -3.58 7.54
CA LYS A 104 -14.41 -3.45 7.82
C LYS A 104 -13.57 -4.13 6.74
N ALA A 105 -12.34 -3.66 6.57
CA ALA A 105 -11.36 -4.27 5.68
C ALA A 105 -10.53 -5.34 6.41
N ASN A 106 -10.16 -6.40 5.69
CA ASN A 106 -9.19 -7.38 6.18
C ASN A 106 -7.75 -6.91 5.92
N THR A 107 -7.57 -6.12 4.86
CA THR A 107 -6.24 -5.66 4.45
C THR A 107 -6.30 -4.20 4.01
N LEU A 108 -5.34 -3.41 4.48
CA LEU A 108 -5.06 -2.07 3.96
C LEU A 108 -3.71 -2.08 3.27
N LEU A 109 -3.66 -1.54 2.07
CA LEU A 109 -2.48 -1.36 1.25
C LEU A 109 -2.20 0.13 1.09
N SER A 110 -0.94 0.55 1.11
CA SER A 110 -0.54 1.92 0.81
C SER A 110 0.82 1.95 0.11
N ASP A 111 0.80 2.26 -1.19
CA ASP A 111 2.00 2.56 -1.99
C ASP A 111 2.13 4.07 -2.26
N VAL A 112 1.47 4.90 -1.45
CA VAL A 112 1.50 6.36 -1.56
C VAL A 112 2.93 6.90 -1.49
N SER A 113 3.22 7.92 -2.29
CA SER A 113 4.54 8.55 -2.37
C SER A 113 4.40 10.05 -2.51
N PRO A 114 5.23 10.85 -1.81
CA PRO A 114 5.23 12.29 -2.02
C PRO A 114 5.82 12.65 -3.39
N THR A 115 5.52 13.85 -3.85
CA THR A 115 6.33 14.49 -4.89
C THR A 115 7.71 14.77 -4.31
N VAL A 116 8.74 14.10 -4.88
CA VAL A 116 10.10 14.23 -4.41
C VAL A 116 10.67 15.60 -4.74
N SER A 117 11.29 16.26 -3.77
CA SER A 117 11.96 17.56 -3.91
C SER A 117 13.43 17.43 -4.30
N GLY A 118 14.03 16.25 -4.09
CA GLY A 118 15.46 15.99 -4.21
C GLY A 118 16.24 16.29 -2.93
N ILE A 119 15.59 16.84 -1.90
CA ILE A 119 16.18 17.06 -0.57
C ILE A 119 15.78 15.89 0.31
N TRP A 120 16.72 15.00 0.62
CA TRP A 120 16.47 13.73 1.27
C TRP A 120 15.63 13.85 2.56
N ASN A 121 16.04 14.70 3.49
CA ASN A 121 15.34 14.83 4.77
C ASN A 121 13.89 15.31 4.62
N VAL A 122 13.64 16.20 3.64
CA VAL A 122 12.29 16.67 3.32
C VAL A 122 11.44 15.56 2.73
N ASP A 123 11.99 14.79 1.78
CA ASP A 123 11.27 13.72 1.10
C ASP A 123 11.00 12.56 2.07
N HIS A 124 11.96 12.25 2.96
CA HIS A 124 11.78 11.26 4.01
C HIS A 124 10.67 11.66 5.00
N ALA A 125 10.70 12.89 5.51
CA ALA A 125 9.69 13.39 6.44
C ALA A 125 8.28 13.38 5.80
N LYS A 126 8.16 13.81 4.55
CA LYS A 126 6.89 13.74 3.80
C LYS A 126 6.39 12.29 3.63
N GLN A 127 7.29 11.34 3.32
CA GLN A 127 6.90 9.95 3.20
C GLN A 127 6.40 9.38 4.53
N ILE A 128 7.08 9.64 5.63
CA ILE A 128 6.64 9.18 6.97
C ILE A 128 5.27 9.79 7.30
N SER A 129 5.07 11.09 7.08
CA SER A 129 3.77 11.74 7.30
C SER A 129 2.64 11.09 6.50
N LEU A 130 2.85 10.74 5.21
CA LEU A 130 1.87 10.01 4.41
C LEU A 130 1.60 8.60 4.96
N SER A 131 2.62 7.94 5.47
CA SER A 131 2.49 6.61 6.06
C SER A 131 1.73 6.65 7.40
N GLU A 132 1.94 7.69 8.22
CA GLU A 132 1.16 7.96 9.43
C GLU A 132 -0.32 8.18 9.13
N LYS A 133 -0.64 8.97 8.09
CA LYS A 133 -2.02 9.16 7.62
C LYS A 133 -2.65 7.84 7.17
N SER A 134 -1.89 7.02 6.46
CA SER A 134 -2.35 5.67 6.07
C SER A 134 -2.58 4.77 7.29
N LEU A 135 -1.76 4.87 8.33
CA LEU A 135 -1.97 4.17 9.61
C LEU A 135 -3.25 4.65 10.31
N ILE A 136 -3.50 5.96 10.35
CA ILE A 136 -4.75 6.52 10.90
C ILE A 136 -5.97 5.98 10.15
N VAL A 137 -5.93 5.88 8.83
CA VAL A 137 -7.01 5.24 8.06
C VAL A 137 -7.13 3.76 8.43
N ALA A 138 -6.02 3.04 8.56
CA ALA A 138 -6.01 1.64 8.94
C ALA A 138 -6.73 1.40 10.27
N THR A 139 -6.51 2.23 11.30
CA THR A 139 -7.19 2.12 12.60
C THR A 139 -8.71 2.30 12.49
N LYS A 140 -9.19 3.06 11.51
CA LYS A 140 -10.62 3.29 11.28
C LYS A 140 -11.29 2.17 10.48
N VAL A 141 -10.57 1.54 9.55
CA VAL A 141 -11.18 0.63 8.58
C VAL A 141 -10.88 -0.85 8.82
N LEU A 142 -9.78 -1.23 9.50
CA LEU A 142 -9.41 -2.62 9.68
C LEU A 142 -10.29 -3.37 10.69
N VAL A 143 -10.53 -4.66 10.40
CA VAL A 143 -11.04 -5.61 11.41
C VAL A 143 -9.94 -5.95 12.40
N ARG A 144 -10.29 -6.40 13.60
CA ARG A 144 -9.33 -7.04 14.49
C ARG A 144 -8.70 -8.26 13.81
N GLY A 145 -7.38 -8.41 13.91
CA GLY A 145 -6.62 -9.43 13.19
C GLY A 145 -6.35 -9.09 11.71
N GLY A 146 -6.78 -7.92 11.23
CA GLY A 146 -6.48 -7.43 9.88
C GLY A 146 -5.00 -7.10 9.69
N ASN A 147 -4.60 -6.87 8.43
CA ASN A 147 -3.20 -6.62 8.08
C ASN A 147 -3.05 -5.30 7.31
N ALA A 148 -1.86 -4.72 7.33
CA ALA A 148 -1.54 -3.58 6.48
C ALA A 148 -0.17 -3.73 5.81
N ILE A 149 -0.01 -3.13 4.62
CA ILE A 149 1.28 -2.85 3.99
C ILE A 149 1.39 -1.34 3.80
N LEU A 150 2.42 -0.75 4.37
CA LEU A 150 2.69 0.68 4.26
C LEU A 150 4.06 0.88 3.63
N LYS A 151 4.13 1.67 2.55
CA LYS A 151 5.42 2.10 2.00
C LYS A 151 6.04 3.13 2.93
N VAL A 152 7.33 2.96 3.21
CA VAL A 152 8.14 3.88 4.00
C VAL A 152 9.47 4.14 3.31
N PHE A 153 10.17 5.19 3.69
CA PHE A 153 11.56 5.39 3.30
C PHE A 153 12.47 5.09 4.50
N GLU A 154 13.59 4.46 4.24
CA GLU A 154 14.64 4.26 5.24
C GLU A 154 15.20 5.63 5.66
N GLY A 155 15.32 5.92 6.97
CA GLY A 155 15.80 7.19 7.49
C GLY A 155 15.52 7.35 8.98
N GLU A 156 15.86 8.52 9.54
CA GLU A 156 15.86 8.77 10.98
C GLU A 156 14.48 8.61 11.65
N LEU A 157 13.40 9.05 10.98
CA LEU A 157 12.05 9.02 11.55
C LEU A 157 11.40 7.63 11.47
N LEU A 158 11.98 6.67 10.71
CA LEU A 158 11.39 5.37 10.50
C LEU A 158 11.24 4.56 11.79
N ASN A 159 12.22 4.63 12.68
CA ASN A 159 12.18 3.86 13.94
C ASN A 159 11.08 4.35 14.89
N GLU A 160 10.82 5.65 14.93
CA GLU A 160 9.75 6.23 15.73
C GLU A 160 8.38 5.83 15.16
N PHE A 161 8.18 5.98 13.86
CA PHE A 161 6.96 5.55 13.17
C PHE A 161 6.72 4.04 13.33
N ARG A 162 7.77 3.22 13.27
CA ARG A 162 7.66 1.78 13.52
C ARG A 162 7.15 1.48 14.93
N LYS A 163 7.72 2.12 15.97
CA LYS A 163 7.26 1.95 17.36
C LYS A 163 5.79 2.36 17.54
N GLU A 164 5.36 3.44 16.87
CA GLU A 164 3.95 3.84 16.87
C GLU A 164 3.08 2.77 16.22
N THR A 165 3.49 2.23 15.07
CA THR A 165 2.77 1.18 14.36
C THR A 165 2.68 -0.12 15.19
N GLU A 166 3.74 -0.47 15.95
CA GLU A 166 3.79 -1.65 16.83
C GLU A 166 2.76 -1.60 17.96
N LYS A 167 2.22 -0.42 18.30
CA LYS A 167 1.11 -0.32 19.25
C LYS A 167 -0.22 -0.84 18.71
N HIS A 168 -0.37 -0.87 17.38
CA HIS A 168 -1.60 -1.23 16.69
C HIS A 168 -1.59 -2.62 16.06
N PHE A 169 -0.42 -3.26 15.95
CA PHE A 169 -0.28 -4.55 15.28
C PHE A 169 0.56 -5.51 16.11
N SER A 170 0.15 -6.77 16.15
CA SER A 170 0.88 -7.81 16.90
C SER A 170 2.28 -8.09 16.34
N ARG A 171 2.51 -7.80 15.06
CA ARG A 171 3.82 -7.96 14.41
C ARG A 171 4.03 -6.94 13.31
N VAL A 172 5.17 -6.24 13.34
CA VAL A 172 5.59 -5.25 12.33
C VAL A 172 6.96 -5.63 11.78
N LEU A 173 7.05 -5.79 10.46
CA LEU A 173 8.24 -6.22 9.75
C LEU A 173 8.61 -5.19 8.69
N LEU A 174 9.91 -4.90 8.54
CA LEU A 174 10.42 -4.12 7.42
C LEU A 174 10.99 -5.07 6.37
N THR A 175 10.64 -4.84 5.11
CA THR A 175 11.07 -5.69 4.00
C THR A 175 11.24 -4.89 2.72
N LYS A 176 12.06 -5.41 1.82
CA LYS A 176 12.29 -4.84 0.49
C LYS A 176 12.04 -5.92 -0.56
N PRO A 177 10.91 -5.88 -1.26
CA PRO A 177 10.62 -6.89 -2.27
C PRO A 177 11.62 -6.82 -3.42
N PRO A 178 11.98 -7.95 -4.05
CA PRO A 178 12.95 -8.01 -5.15
C PRO A 178 12.63 -7.10 -6.35
N ALA A 179 11.35 -6.76 -6.57
CA ALA A 179 10.92 -5.81 -7.59
C ALA A 179 11.23 -4.35 -7.25
N SER A 180 11.58 -4.02 -6.01
CA SER A 180 12.09 -2.70 -5.62
C SER A 180 13.48 -2.48 -6.17
N ARG A 181 13.82 -1.22 -6.50
CA ARG A 181 15.18 -0.86 -6.94
C ARG A 181 16.15 -1.01 -5.76
N GLN A 182 17.29 -1.63 -5.97
CA GLN A 182 18.31 -1.80 -4.93
C GLN A 182 18.79 -0.47 -4.34
N GLN A 183 18.93 0.55 -5.18
CA GLN A 183 19.40 1.89 -4.80
C GLN A 183 18.31 2.77 -4.18
N SER A 184 17.03 2.34 -4.16
CA SER A 184 15.95 3.10 -3.56
C SER A 184 15.97 2.90 -2.05
N SER A 185 15.75 3.96 -1.29
CA SER A 185 15.47 3.93 0.15
C SER A 185 14.09 3.37 0.50
N GLU A 186 13.29 3.02 -0.51
CA GLU A 186 11.95 2.47 -0.34
C GLU A 186 11.99 1.10 0.35
N LEU A 187 11.24 1.00 1.43
CA LEU A 187 10.93 -0.21 2.17
C LEU A 187 9.41 -0.36 2.30
N TYR A 188 8.97 -1.54 2.66
CA TYR A 188 7.59 -1.81 3.02
C TYR A 188 7.52 -2.30 4.46
N MET A 189 6.64 -1.66 5.23
CA MET A 189 6.27 -2.09 6.57
C MET A 189 5.08 -3.03 6.44
N VAL A 190 5.29 -4.30 6.74
CA VAL A 190 4.25 -5.34 6.76
C VAL A 190 3.76 -5.48 8.18
N CYS A 191 2.51 -5.09 8.41
CA CYS A 191 1.87 -5.02 9.71
C CYS A 191 0.81 -6.13 9.79
N LEU A 192 0.98 -7.07 10.72
CA LEU A 192 0.14 -8.25 10.84
C LEU A 192 -0.64 -8.22 12.16
N GLY A 193 -1.91 -8.63 12.09
CA GLY A 193 -2.73 -8.80 13.27
C GLY A 193 -3.09 -7.48 13.95
N PHE A 194 -3.93 -6.67 13.29
CA PHE A 194 -4.41 -5.39 13.84
C PHE A 194 -5.15 -5.60 15.17
N GLU A 195 -4.83 -4.78 16.16
CA GLU A 195 -5.48 -4.75 17.47
C GLU A 195 -5.98 -3.35 17.77
N TYR A 196 -7.17 -3.25 18.39
CA TYR A 196 -7.63 -1.97 18.90
C TYR A 196 -6.86 -1.62 20.19
N ILE A 197 -6.27 -0.43 20.24
CA ILE A 197 -5.72 0.10 21.49
C ILE A 197 -6.89 0.29 22.46
N ARG A 198 -6.75 -0.28 23.65
CA ARG A 198 -7.70 -0.12 24.75
C ARG A 198 -7.54 1.23 25.43
#